data_0bfb7edb92fda2a9f0f15066e01ad105
#
_entry.id   0bfb7edb92fda2a9f0f15066e01ad105
#
_cell.length_a   1.000
_cell.length_b   1.000
_cell.length_c   1.000
_cell.angle_alpha   90.00
_cell.angle_beta   90.00
_cell.angle_gamma   90.00
#
_symmetry.space_group_name_H-M   'P 1'
#
loop_
_entity.id
_entity.type
_entity.pdbx_description
1 polymer ?
#
loop_
_entity_poly.entity_id
_entity_poly.type
_entity_poly.pdbx_seq_one_letter_code
_entity_poly.pdbx_strand_id
1 'polypeptide(L)' 'MVEPSVLEQRLRAAFPAAQRIDVEDLTGTKDHYKVVIVSPEFAGKTRIQQHQLVYRALGELMDGPVHALALETRVP' A
#
# COMPACT_ATOMS: atom_id res chain seq x y z
N MET A 1 15.49 1.14 -1.90
CA MET A 1 15.05 2.51 -1.60
C MET A 1 14.12 2.99 -2.70
N VAL A 2 12.90 3.37 -2.35
CA VAL A 2 11.84 3.73 -3.30
C VAL A 2 11.17 5.00 -2.82
N GLU A 3 10.93 5.95 -3.74
CA GLU A 3 10.19 7.15 -3.41
C GLU A 3 8.74 6.82 -3.05
N PRO A 4 8.14 7.48 -2.05
CA PRO A 4 6.73 7.26 -1.71
C PRO A 4 5.78 7.44 -2.90
N SER A 5 6.10 8.34 -3.83
CA SER A 5 5.30 8.56 -5.04
C SER A 5 5.23 7.33 -5.94
N VAL A 6 6.28 6.52 -5.97
CA VAL A 6 6.29 5.28 -6.75
C VAL A 6 5.31 4.27 -6.14
N LEU A 7 5.31 4.13 -4.82
CA LEU A 7 4.36 3.28 -4.13
C LEU A 7 2.93 3.76 -4.37
N GLU A 8 2.70 5.06 -4.26
CA GLU A 8 1.37 5.63 -4.49
C GLU A 8 0.88 5.34 -5.91
N GLN A 9 1.73 5.53 -6.92
CA GLN A 9 1.36 5.25 -8.31
C GLN A 9 0.99 3.79 -8.53
N ARG A 10 1.78 2.87 -7.96
CA ARG A 10 1.49 1.44 -8.03
C ARG A 10 0.14 1.11 -7.42
N LEU A 11 -0.13 1.68 -6.26
CA LEU A 11 -1.36 1.43 -5.53
C LEU A 11 -2.57 2.04 -6.24
N ARG A 12 -2.43 3.22 -6.82
CA ARG A 12 -3.51 3.84 -7.57
C ARG A 12 -3.85 3.06 -8.84
N ALA A 13 -2.85 2.47 -9.48
CA ALA A 13 -3.08 1.62 -10.65
C ALA A 13 -3.80 0.32 -10.28
N ALA A 14 -3.47 -0.25 -9.11
CA ALA A 14 -4.07 -1.48 -8.64
C ALA A 14 -5.47 -1.26 -8.04
N PHE A 15 -5.71 -0.09 -7.44
CA PHE A 15 -6.97 0.23 -6.76
C PHE A 15 -7.55 1.53 -7.33
N PRO A 16 -8.06 1.49 -8.58
CA PRO A 16 -8.56 2.70 -9.23
C PRO A 16 -9.81 3.29 -8.57
N ALA A 17 -10.54 2.49 -7.79
CA ALA A 17 -11.72 2.95 -7.05
C ALA A 17 -11.39 3.48 -5.67
N ALA A 18 -10.13 3.47 -5.27
CA ALA A 18 -9.73 3.93 -3.93
C ALA A 18 -10.08 5.40 -3.74
N GLN A 19 -10.72 5.71 -2.60
CA GLN A 19 -11.06 7.07 -2.23
C GLN A 19 -9.89 7.77 -1.56
N ARG A 20 -8.97 7.00 -0.95
CA ARG A 20 -7.82 7.54 -0.26
C ARG A 20 -6.67 6.56 -0.37
N ILE A 21 -5.50 7.07 -0.74
CA ILE A 21 -4.24 6.34 -0.71
C ILE A 21 -3.20 7.31 -0.14
N ASP A 22 -2.72 7.02 1.06
CA ASP A 22 -1.67 7.79 1.71
C ASP A 22 -0.43 6.93 1.87
N VAL A 23 0.72 7.43 1.48
CA VAL A 23 2.01 6.78 1.65
C VAL A 23 2.92 7.71 2.41
N GLU A 24 3.46 7.24 3.53
CA GLU A 24 4.33 8.02 4.39
C GLU A 24 5.63 7.28 4.62
N ASP A 25 6.76 8.00 4.51
CA ASP A 25 8.08 7.49 4.84
C ASP A 25 8.33 7.73 6.33
N LEU A 26 8.31 6.66 7.12
CA LEU A 26 8.34 6.77 8.58
C LEU A 26 9.71 7.18 9.14
N THR A 27 10.78 6.85 8.44
CA THR A 27 12.13 7.03 8.99
C THR A 27 12.96 8.05 8.24
N GLY A 28 12.47 8.52 7.10
CA GLY A 28 13.24 9.40 6.22
C GLY A 28 14.31 8.67 5.41
N THR A 29 14.39 7.35 5.52
CA THR A 29 15.37 6.53 4.81
C THR A 29 14.81 5.85 3.56
N LYS A 30 13.50 6.02 3.30
CA LYS A 30 12.81 5.49 2.11
C LYS A 30 12.82 3.96 2.05
N ASP A 31 12.76 3.31 3.20
CA ASP A 31 12.68 1.85 3.28
C ASP A 31 11.63 1.37 4.30
N HIS A 32 11.14 2.25 5.17
CA HIS A 32 10.07 1.96 6.12
C HIS A 32 8.89 2.88 5.82
N TYR A 33 7.74 2.30 5.47
CA TYR A 33 6.58 3.06 4.99
C TYR A 33 5.33 2.75 5.78
N LYS A 34 4.44 3.74 5.86
CA LYS A 34 3.07 3.55 6.31
C LYS A 34 2.15 3.83 5.13
N VAL A 35 1.24 2.90 4.86
CA VAL A 35 0.26 3.02 3.77
C VAL A 35 -1.14 2.90 4.34
N VAL A 36 -2.01 3.86 4.00
CA VAL A 36 -3.43 3.81 4.31
C VAL A 36 -4.19 3.82 3.00
N ILE A 37 -5.07 2.83 2.81
CA ILE A 37 -5.90 2.72 1.62
C ILE A 37 -7.35 2.57 2.04
N VAL A 38 -8.21 3.45 1.53
CA VAL A 38 -9.66 3.36 1.70
C VAL A 38 -10.26 3.08 0.32
N SER A 39 -10.84 1.90 0.14
CA SER A 39 -11.36 1.49 -1.15
C SER A 39 -12.54 0.53 -1.02
N PRO A 40 -13.59 0.68 -1.85
CA PRO A 40 -14.68 -0.29 -1.90
C PRO A 40 -14.22 -1.66 -2.40
N GLU A 41 -13.06 -1.74 -3.02
CA GLU A 41 -12.49 -3.00 -3.51
C GLU A 41 -12.14 -3.96 -2.37
N PHE A 42 -12.06 -3.48 -1.14
CA PHE A 42 -11.81 -4.30 0.04
C PHE A 42 -13.09 -4.88 0.67
N ALA A 43 -14.26 -4.51 0.17
CA ALA A 43 -15.52 -4.97 0.72
C ALA A 43 -15.65 -6.50 0.62
N GLY A 44 -16.14 -7.12 1.69
CA GLY A 44 -16.32 -8.57 1.73
C GLY A 44 -15.05 -9.37 1.92
N LYS A 45 -13.90 -8.71 2.15
CA LYS A 45 -12.61 -9.36 2.34
C LYS A 45 -12.14 -9.23 3.78
N THR A 46 -11.46 -10.27 4.27
CA THR A 46 -10.81 -10.20 5.58
C THR A 46 -9.62 -9.25 5.52
N ARG A 47 -9.13 -8.84 6.70
CA ARG A 47 -7.94 -7.99 6.78
C ARG A 47 -6.75 -8.64 6.07
N ILE A 48 -6.56 -9.95 6.26
CA ILE A 48 -5.47 -10.69 5.62
C ILE A 48 -5.61 -10.64 4.10
N GLN A 49 -6.82 -10.87 3.58
CA GLN A 49 -7.07 -10.81 2.14
C GLN A 49 -6.83 -9.42 1.58
N GLN A 50 -7.25 -8.37 2.30
CA GLN A 50 -7.01 -6.99 1.90
C GLN A 50 -5.51 -6.69 1.81
N HIS A 51 -4.75 -7.11 2.81
CA HIS A 51 -3.31 -6.90 2.84
C HIS A 51 -2.61 -7.66 1.73
N GLN A 52 -3.05 -8.87 1.42
CA GLN A 52 -2.49 -9.65 0.31
C GLN A 52 -2.66 -8.95 -1.03
N LEU A 53 -3.80 -8.28 -1.25
CA LEU A 53 -4.01 -7.50 -2.46
C LEU A 53 -3.01 -6.36 -2.59
N VAL A 54 -2.71 -5.70 -1.47
CA VAL A 54 -1.72 -4.61 -1.46
C VAL A 54 -0.33 -5.15 -1.74
N TYR A 55 0.06 -6.26 -1.10
CA TYR A 55 1.37 -6.86 -1.34
C TYR A 55 1.55 -7.28 -2.80
N ARG A 56 0.50 -7.81 -3.43
CA ARG A 56 0.54 -8.13 -4.86
C ARG A 56 0.74 -6.90 -5.73
N ALA A 57 0.07 -5.81 -5.36
CA ALA A 57 0.19 -4.55 -6.10
C ALA A 57 1.61 -4.01 -6.06
N LEU A 58 2.28 -4.15 -4.92
CA LEU A 58 3.65 -3.69 -4.75
C LEU A 58 4.66 -4.67 -5.34
N GLY A 59 4.30 -5.96 -5.41
CA GLY A 59 5.10 -6.97 -6.09
C GLY A 59 6.56 -7.01 -5.66
N GLU A 60 7.46 -6.86 -6.62
CA GLU A 60 8.90 -6.95 -6.40
C GLU A 60 9.44 -5.87 -5.47
N LEU A 61 8.71 -4.78 -5.25
CA LEU A 61 9.13 -3.74 -4.32
C LEU A 61 9.19 -4.25 -2.89
N MET A 62 8.38 -5.26 -2.55
CA MET A 62 8.39 -5.88 -1.23
C MET A 62 9.58 -6.81 -1.02
N ASP A 63 10.26 -7.23 -2.09
CA ASP A 63 11.36 -8.19 -2.00
C ASP A 63 12.71 -7.55 -1.73
N GLY A 64 12.80 -6.22 -1.75
CA GLY A 64 14.06 -5.54 -1.57
C GLY A 64 13.93 -4.10 -1.11
N PRO A 65 13.47 -3.16 -1.96
CA PRO A 65 13.50 -1.73 -1.61
C PRO A 65 12.63 -1.35 -0.41
N VAL A 66 11.54 -2.09 -0.17
CA VAL A 66 10.66 -1.84 0.97
C VAL A 66 10.96 -2.87 2.06
N HIS A 67 11.61 -2.43 3.13
CA HIS A 67 11.98 -3.31 4.24
C HIS A 67 10.85 -3.55 5.22
N ALA A 68 10.05 -2.52 5.48
CA ALA A 68 8.94 -2.62 6.42
C ALA A 68 7.76 -1.80 5.92
N LEU A 69 6.57 -2.35 6.05
CA LEU A 69 5.34 -1.71 5.61
C LEU A 69 4.29 -1.82 6.71
N ALA A 70 3.91 -0.68 7.28
CA ALA A 70 2.76 -0.59 8.16
C ALA A 70 1.53 -0.31 7.28
N LEU A 71 0.60 -1.24 7.25
CA LEU A 71 -0.51 -1.21 6.31
C LEU A 71 -1.84 -1.11 7.03
N GLU A 72 -2.66 -0.15 6.60
CA GLU A 72 -4.03 0.00 7.06
C GLU A 72 -4.95 0.02 5.85
N THR A 73 -5.93 -0.89 5.84
CA THR A 73 -6.92 -0.99 4.77
C THR A 73 -8.32 -0.81 5.34
N ARG A 74 -9.16 -0.08 4.61
CA ARG A 74 -10.52 0.21 5.05
C ARG A 74 -11.49 0.22 3.88
N VAL A 75 -12.77 -0.05 4.20
CA VAL A 75 -13.89 0.15 3.27
C VAL A 75 -14.49 1.51 3.60
N PRO A 76 -14.88 2.30 2.58
CA PRO A 76 -15.51 3.61 2.81
C PRO A 76 -16.80 3.51 3.61
#